data_e50e65fdc40c45098746aefaca9648bb
#
_entry.id   e50e65fdc40c45098746aefaca9648bb
#
_cell.length_a   1.000
_cell.length_b   1.000
_cell.length_c   1.000
_cell.angle_alpha   90.00
_cell.angle_beta   90.00
_cell.angle_gamma   90.00
#
_symmetry.space_group_name_H-M   'P 1'
#
loop_
_entity.id
_entity.type
_entity.pdbx_description
1 polymer ?
#
loop_
_entity_poly.entity_id
_entity_poly.type
_entity_poly.pdbx_seq_one_letter_code
_entity_poly.pdbx_strand_id
1 'polypeptide(L)'
;MGPFVATETQSAQTGRMEGVEVSVVIPCLNEANSLAICVDKAAEAFRKAGLSGEVVVADNGSTDGSVQIAEEHGAHVVGVPQRGYGAALRAGIAAARGSYIVMGDADDSYDFSEVPRFVETLRKGHDVVMGNRFRGEIKPRAMPWHHKYVGNPGLTALLNLFFHAGIGDSHCGMRGFTRAIYERMDLRSTGMEFASEFIIKAAQLGASITEIPITLWPDKRGRPPHLQSFRDGWRHLRFMLLYAPNWLFLLPGAAFLAAGLFLVFWLLPGPRQISSRVTLDVHTMIFGMIFTLLGVQILSIGMFAKVFSYAERFDRNTVSLKRVLKRVKLETGLLVGVTLFLVGFAGCAWVTWKWIAGGFGPLHEVRQVLFWSMWLFIGVQITFASFFLSMLGISRGTYIGDYDLH
;
A
#
# COMPACT_ATOMS: atom_id res chain seq x y z
N MET A 1 25.85 6.11 -49.83
CA MET A 1 24.61 6.62 -49.25
C MET A 1 23.47 5.69 -49.65
N GLY A 2 23.13 4.74 -48.83
CA GLY A 2 22.02 3.81 -49.01
C GLY A 2 21.01 4.01 -47.90
N PRO A 3 19.72 3.88 -48.14
CA PRO A 3 18.69 4.19 -47.14
C PRO A 3 18.58 3.10 -46.10
N PHE A 4 18.51 3.51 -44.83
CA PHE A 4 18.17 2.69 -43.66
C PHE A 4 16.73 2.20 -43.82
N VAL A 5 16.56 0.88 -43.87
CA VAL A 5 15.27 0.22 -43.81
C VAL A 5 14.87 0.15 -42.31
N ALA A 6 13.83 0.88 -41.97
CA ALA A 6 13.19 0.76 -40.67
C ALA A 6 12.52 -0.60 -40.58
N THR A 7 12.99 -1.44 -39.65
CA THR A 7 12.33 -2.69 -39.26
C THR A 7 11.08 -2.32 -38.48
N GLU A 8 9.92 -2.58 -39.04
CA GLU A 8 8.65 -2.53 -38.39
C GLU A 8 8.66 -3.50 -37.19
N THR A 9 8.53 -2.92 -36.01
CA THR A 9 8.25 -3.68 -34.77
C THR A 9 6.86 -4.30 -34.91
N GLN A 10 6.80 -5.58 -35.18
CA GLN A 10 5.55 -6.36 -35.09
C GLN A 10 4.97 -6.19 -33.70
N SER A 11 3.90 -5.43 -33.62
CA SER A 11 2.99 -5.43 -32.48
C SER A 11 2.47 -6.85 -32.30
N ALA A 12 2.84 -7.48 -31.19
CA ALA A 12 2.23 -8.73 -30.73
C ALA A 12 0.74 -8.46 -30.45
N GLN A 13 -0.08 -8.58 -31.49
CA GLN A 13 -1.51 -8.81 -31.35
C GLN A 13 -1.67 -10.20 -30.75
N THR A 14 -1.83 -10.26 -29.43
CA THR A 14 -2.35 -11.43 -28.73
C THR A 14 -3.75 -11.70 -29.31
N GLY A 15 -3.83 -12.68 -30.19
CA GLY A 15 -5.09 -13.19 -30.75
C GLY A 15 -5.97 -13.64 -29.59
N ARG A 16 -6.99 -12.86 -29.28
CA ARG A 16 -8.12 -13.32 -28.47
C ARG A 16 -8.75 -14.51 -29.21
N MET A 17 -8.53 -15.72 -28.72
CA MET A 17 -9.34 -16.85 -29.14
C MET A 17 -10.76 -16.59 -28.62
N GLU A 18 -11.69 -16.33 -29.51
CA GLU A 18 -13.12 -16.21 -29.21
C GLU A 18 -13.56 -17.48 -28.47
N GLY A 19 -14.02 -17.34 -27.21
CA GLY A 19 -14.68 -18.44 -26.53
C GLY A 19 -14.43 -18.67 -25.04
N VAL A 20 -13.35 -18.19 -24.43
CA VAL A 20 -13.15 -18.41 -22.97
C VAL A 20 -13.73 -17.26 -22.16
N GLU A 21 -14.72 -17.57 -21.34
CA GLU A 21 -15.36 -16.56 -20.47
C GLU A 21 -14.65 -16.41 -19.14
N VAL A 22 -14.27 -17.54 -18.50
CA VAL A 22 -13.66 -17.55 -17.17
C VAL A 22 -12.38 -18.36 -17.15
N SER A 23 -11.35 -17.82 -16.48
CA SER A 23 -10.12 -18.55 -16.16
C SER A 23 -9.99 -18.71 -14.65
N VAL A 24 -9.84 -19.96 -14.19
CA VAL A 24 -9.44 -20.25 -12.81
C VAL A 24 -7.93 -20.29 -12.76
N VAL A 25 -7.31 -19.48 -11.92
CA VAL A 25 -5.85 -19.39 -11.77
C VAL A 25 -5.42 -19.94 -10.41
N ILE A 26 -4.60 -20.96 -10.42
CA ILE A 26 -4.14 -21.70 -9.23
C ILE A 26 -2.62 -21.60 -9.13
N PRO A 27 -2.06 -20.86 -8.13
CA PRO A 27 -0.63 -20.87 -7.89
C PRO A 27 -0.22 -22.21 -7.26
N CYS A 28 0.83 -22.84 -7.79
CA CYS A 28 1.27 -24.16 -7.36
C CYS A 28 2.75 -24.16 -6.95
N LEU A 29 3.04 -24.83 -5.82
CA LEU A 29 4.41 -25.20 -5.42
C LEU A 29 4.37 -26.45 -4.54
N ASN A 30 4.64 -27.63 -5.12
CA ASN A 30 4.63 -28.92 -4.44
C ASN A 30 3.26 -29.23 -3.80
N GLU A 31 2.21 -29.29 -4.60
CA GLU A 31 0.83 -29.55 -4.18
C GLU A 31 0.22 -30.82 -4.82
N ALA A 32 1.07 -31.84 -5.11
CA ALA A 32 0.66 -33.06 -5.80
C ALA A 32 -0.54 -33.78 -5.15
N ASN A 33 -0.70 -33.67 -3.81
CA ASN A 33 -1.77 -34.36 -3.06
C ASN A 33 -3.17 -33.73 -3.25
N SER A 34 -3.23 -32.46 -3.64
CA SER A 34 -4.48 -31.68 -3.64
C SER A 34 -4.82 -31.07 -4.99
N LEU A 35 -3.82 -30.88 -5.84
CA LEU A 35 -3.97 -30.13 -7.09
C LEU A 35 -4.99 -30.76 -8.06
N ALA A 36 -4.96 -32.10 -8.23
CA ALA A 36 -5.93 -32.82 -9.04
C ALA A 36 -7.39 -32.49 -8.63
N ILE A 37 -7.66 -32.52 -7.33
CA ILE A 37 -8.98 -32.24 -6.76
C ILE A 37 -9.42 -30.81 -7.11
N CYS A 38 -8.50 -29.85 -7.00
CA CYS A 38 -8.78 -28.44 -7.32
C CYS A 38 -9.11 -28.25 -8.80
N VAL A 39 -8.31 -28.84 -9.70
CA VAL A 39 -8.51 -28.78 -11.15
C VAL A 39 -9.85 -29.42 -11.55
N ASP A 40 -10.12 -30.65 -11.07
CA ASP A 40 -11.34 -31.37 -11.36
C ASP A 40 -12.60 -30.63 -10.88
N LYS A 41 -12.59 -30.09 -9.66
CA LYS A 41 -13.70 -29.28 -9.14
C LYS A 41 -13.97 -28.05 -10.00
N ALA A 42 -12.93 -27.35 -10.46
CA ALA A 42 -13.09 -26.19 -11.33
C ALA A 42 -13.66 -26.60 -12.70
N ALA A 43 -13.14 -27.65 -13.33
CA ALA A 43 -13.61 -28.16 -14.61
C ALA A 43 -15.06 -28.67 -14.53
N GLU A 44 -15.42 -29.35 -13.43
CA GLU A 44 -16.79 -29.79 -13.20
C GLU A 44 -17.75 -28.62 -12.97
N ALA A 45 -17.32 -27.59 -12.25
CA ALA A 45 -18.10 -26.38 -12.04
C ALA A 45 -18.42 -25.68 -13.37
N PHE A 46 -17.46 -25.58 -14.28
CA PHE A 46 -17.67 -25.03 -15.63
C PHE A 46 -18.73 -25.84 -16.38
N ARG A 47 -18.58 -27.17 -16.41
CA ARG A 47 -19.50 -28.06 -17.11
C ARG A 47 -20.92 -27.96 -16.56
N LYS A 48 -21.11 -27.99 -15.23
CA LYS A 48 -22.40 -27.91 -14.56
C LYS A 48 -23.13 -26.57 -14.80
N ALA A 49 -22.36 -25.48 -14.85
CA ALA A 49 -22.90 -24.14 -15.02
C ALA A 49 -22.97 -23.69 -16.49
N GLY A 50 -22.53 -24.51 -17.45
CA GLY A 50 -22.45 -24.14 -18.86
C GLY A 50 -21.52 -22.99 -19.15
N LEU A 51 -20.44 -22.86 -18.37
CA LEU A 51 -19.42 -21.79 -18.52
C LEU A 51 -18.34 -22.26 -19.49
N SER A 52 -17.96 -21.40 -20.43
CA SER A 52 -16.74 -21.60 -21.21
C SER A 52 -15.54 -21.20 -20.35
N GLY A 53 -14.86 -22.18 -19.76
CA GLY A 53 -13.79 -21.94 -18.79
C GLY A 53 -12.51 -22.69 -19.06
N GLU A 54 -11.42 -22.22 -18.50
CA GLU A 54 -10.13 -22.90 -18.46
C GLU A 54 -9.54 -22.86 -17.04
N VAL A 55 -8.67 -23.83 -16.74
CA VAL A 55 -7.87 -23.84 -15.52
C VAL A 55 -6.42 -23.58 -15.90
N VAL A 56 -5.80 -22.58 -15.27
CA VAL A 56 -4.39 -22.22 -15.42
C VAL A 56 -3.67 -22.50 -14.11
N VAL A 57 -2.71 -23.40 -14.14
CA VAL A 57 -1.85 -23.71 -12.99
C VAL A 57 -0.53 -22.99 -13.19
N ALA A 58 -0.21 -22.06 -12.29
CA ALA A 58 1.05 -21.31 -12.31
C ALA A 58 2.07 -21.99 -11.40
N ASP A 59 2.94 -22.81 -11.97
CA ASP A 59 3.94 -23.58 -11.23
C ASP A 59 5.17 -22.77 -10.89
N ASN A 60 5.47 -22.67 -9.61
CA ASN A 60 6.61 -21.89 -9.08
C ASN A 60 7.85 -22.76 -8.79
N GLY A 61 8.03 -23.82 -9.54
CA GLY A 61 9.17 -24.74 -9.49
C GLY A 61 8.93 -25.97 -8.59
N SER A 62 7.81 -26.66 -8.82
CA SER A 62 7.48 -27.92 -8.15
C SER A 62 8.42 -29.04 -8.55
N THR A 63 8.66 -29.97 -7.61
CA THR A 63 9.55 -31.15 -7.79
C THR A 63 8.88 -32.48 -7.41
N ASP A 64 7.59 -32.43 -7.08
CA ASP A 64 6.80 -33.56 -6.53
C ASP A 64 5.83 -34.18 -7.54
N GLY A 65 5.92 -33.81 -8.82
CA GLY A 65 5.00 -34.31 -9.85
C GLY A 65 3.74 -33.43 -10.04
N SER A 66 3.60 -32.30 -9.35
CA SER A 66 2.43 -31.42 -9.48
C SER A 66 2.17 -30.97 -10.92
N VAL A 67 3.23 -30.72 -11.71
CA VAL A 67 3.11 -30.28 -13.11
C VAL A 67 2.43 -31.36 -13.95
N GLN A 68 2.91 -32.60 -13.88
CA GLN A 68 2.36 -33.74 -14.61
C GLN A 68 0.89 -33.97 -14.24
N ILE A 69 0.57 -33.92 -12.94
CA ILE A 69 -0.80 -34.08 -12.44
C ILE A 69 -1.73 -32.99 -13.03
N ALA A 70 -1.28 -31.73 -13.05
CA ALA A 70 -2.09 -30.65 -13.61
C ALA A 70 -2.39 -30.86 -15.11
N GLU A 71 -1.38 -31.26 -15.88
CA GLU A 71 -1.52 -31.53 -17.33
C GLU A 71 -2.45 -32.72 -17.60
N GLU A 72 -2.31 -33.81 -16.84
CA GLU A 72 -3.17 -35.01 -16.95
C GLU A 72 -4.65 -34.70 -16.66
N HIS A 73 -4.92 -33.71 -15.75
CA HIS A 73 -6.27 -33.24 -15.45
C HIS A 73 -6.74 -32.09 -16.37
N GLY A 74 -5.98 -31.78 -17.44
CA GLY A 74 -6.39 -30.83 -18.48
C GLY A 74 -6.18 -29.36 -18.13
N ALA A 75 -5.37 -29.04 -17.13
CA ALA A 75 -5.00 -27.67 -16.83
C ALA A 75 -3.90 -27.15 -17.79
N HIS A 76 -3.96 -25.86 -18.10
CA HIS A 76 -2.86 -25.19 -18.78
C HIS A 76 -1.78 -24.81 -17.76
N VAL A 77 -0.61 -25.46 -17.83
CA VAL A 77 0.49 -25.21 -16.89
C VAL A 77 1.42 -24.12 -17.40
N VAL A 78 1.74 -23.17 -16.52
CA VAL A 78 2.66 -22.04 -16.78
C VAL A 78 3.82 -22.11 -15.81
N GLY A 79 5.04 -22.36 -16.28
CA GLY A 79 6.24 -22.34 -15.47
C GLY A 79 6.64 -20.91 -15.10
N VAL A 80 6.87 -20.66 -13.81
CA VAL A 80 7.18 -19.32 -13.27
C VAL A 80 8.57 -19.31 -12.64
N PRO A 81 9.60 -18.77 -13.35
CA PRO A 81 10.97 -18.76 -12.85
C PRO A 81 11.14 -17.90 -11.59
N GLN A 82 10.42 -16.80 -11.50
CA GLN A 82 10.47 -15.89 -10.34
C GLN A 82 9.71 -16.51 -9.18
N ARG A 83 10.43 -16.86 -8.10
CA ARG A 83 9.80 -17.42 -6.91
C ARG A 83 8.92 -16.39 -6.19
N GLY A 84 7.74 -16.84 -5.73
CA GLY A 84 6.82 -16.09 -4.89
C GLY A 84 5.36 -16.26 -5.30
N TYR A 85 4.48 -16.19 -4.30
CA TYR A 85 3.03 -16.37 -4.47
C TYR A 85 2.45 -15.36 -5.48
N GLY A 86 2.79 -14.07 -5.32
CA GLY A 86 2.35 -13.03 -6.24
C GLY A 86 2.96 -13.17 -7.64
N ALA A 87 4.19 -13.66 -7.75
CA ALA A 87 4.81 -13.93 -9.04
C ALA A 87 4.07 -15.04 -9.79
N ALA A 88 3.71 -16.11 -9.09
CA ALA A 88 2.90 -17.20 -9.66
C ALA A 88 1.53 -16.70 -10.13
N LEU A 89 0.80 -16.00 -9.27
CA LEU A 89 -0.50 -15.44 -9.64
C LEU A 89 -0.42 -14.50 -10.84
N ARG A 90 0.55 -13.59 -10.86
CA ARG A 90 0.70 -12.64 -11.98
C ARG A 90 0.99 -13.35 -13.30
N ALA A 91 1.86 -14.35 -13.30
CA ALA A 91 2.17 -15.13 -14.49
C ALA A 91 0.95 -15.96 -14.96
N GLY A 92 0.25 -16.62 -14.04
CA GLY A 92 -0.96 -17.35 -14.35
C GLY A 92 -2.07 -16.47 -14.91
N ILE A 93 -2.30 -15.29 -14.32
CA ILE A 93 -3.29 -14.31 -14.81
C ILE A 93 -2.90 -13.75 -16.18
N ALA A 94 -1.60 -13.54 -16.44
CA ALA A 94 -1.12 -13.08 -17.73
C ALA A 94 -1.35 -14.13 -18.85
N ALA A 95 -1.23 -15.41 -18.52
CA ALA A 95 -1.49 -16.53 -19.44
C ALA A 95 -3.00 -16.85 -19.59
N ALA A 96 -3.81 -16.46 -18.62
CA ALA A 96 -5.25 -16.66 -18.65
C ALA A 96 -5.92 -15.88 -19.80
N ARG A 97 -6.97 -16.45 -20.41
CA ARG A 97 -7.68 -15.89 -21.58
C ARG A 97 -9.05 -15.33 -21.23
N GLY A 98 -9.64 -15.78 -20.12
CA GLY A 98 -10.99 -15.39 -19.70
C GLY A 98 -11.15 -13.89 -19.42
N SER A 99 -12.35 -13.37 -19.65
CA SER A 99 -12.74 -12.01 -19.27
C SER A 99 -12.93 -11.88 -17.77
N TYR A 100 -13.34 -12.96 -17.12
CA TYR A 100 -13.41 -13.10 -15.68
C TYR A 100 -12.30 -14.02 -15.20
N ILE A 101 -11.67 -13.66 -14.10
CA ILE A 101 -10.61 -14.45 -13.48
C ILE A 101 -11.03 -14.80 -12.07
N VAL A 102 -10.93 -16.06 -11.70
CA VAL A 102 -11.12 -16.52 -10.33
C VAL A 102 -9.82 -17.17 -9.88
N MET A 103 -9.27 -16.73 -8.77
CA MET A 103 -8.07 -17.32 -8.19
C MET A 103 -8.38 -18.03 -6.88
N GLY A 104 -7.60 -19.05 -6.54
CA GLY A 104 -7.65 -19.78 -5.28
C GLY A 104 -6.42 -20.64 -5.09
N ASP A 105 -6.20 -21.11 -3.86
CA ASP A 105 -5.00 -21.89 -3.51
C ASP A 105 -5.14 -23.36 -3.94
N ALA A 106 -4.00 -24.02 -4.21
CA ALA A 106 -3.92 -25.40 -4.72
C ALA A 106 -4.10 -26.49 -3.64
N ASP A 107 -4.40 -26.11 -2.38
CA ASP A 107 -4.41 -27.00 -1.21
C ASP A 107 -5.78 -27.59 -0.87
N ASP A 108 -6.78 -27.38 -1.72
CA ASP A 108 -8.20 -27.75 -1.52
C ASP A 108 -8.84 -27.12 -0.26
N SER A 109 -8.24 -26.04 0.28
CA SER A 109 -8.87 -25.29 1.37
C SER A 109 -10.05 -24.43 0.91
N TYR A 110 -10.11 -24.10 -0.38
CA TYR A 110 -11.23 -23.44 -1.05
C TYR A 110 -11.94 -24.37 -2.02
N ASP A 111 -13.26 -24.29 -2.06
CA ASP A 111 -14.05 -25.12 -2.95
C ASP A 111 -14.26 -24.46 -4.31
N PHE A 112 -13.56 -24.93 -5.33
CA PHE A 112 -13.69 -24.41 -6.70
C PHE A 112 -15.05 -24.69 -7.34
N SER A 113 -15.92 -25.50 -6.73
CA SER A 113 -17.33 -25.61 -7.15
C SER A 113 -18.12 -24.30 -6.98
N GLU A 114 -17.62 -23.36 -6.16
CA GLU A 114 -18.19 -22.03 -5.95
C GLU A 114 -17.88 -21.05 -7.11
N VAL A 115 -17.01 -21.37 -8.04
CA VAL A 115 -16.61 -20.49 -9.16
C VAL A 115 -17.80 -19.88 -9.91
N PRO A 116 -18.89 -20.61 -10.22
CA PRO A 116 -20.04 -20.02 -10.90
C PRO A 116 -20.68 -18.86 -10.13
N ARG A 117 -20.70 -18.91 -8.79
CA ARG A 117 -21.22 -17.81 -7.95
C ARG A 117 -20.38 -16.54 -8.06
N PHE A 118 -19.04 -16.69 -8.17
CA PHE A 118 -18.16 -15.56 -8.42
C PHE A 118 -18.44 -14.94 -9.78
N VAL A 119 -18.53 -15.77 -10.83
CA VAL A 119 -18.82 -15.31 -12.21
C VAL A 119 -20.17 -14.61 -12.29
N GLU A 120 -21.22 -15.21 -11.70
CA GLU A 120 -22.56 -14.61 -11.67
C GLU A 120 -22.55 -13.23 -10.99
N THR A 121 -21.79 -13.10 -9.89
CA THR A 121 -21.68 -11.84 -9.17
C THR A 121 -20.91 -10.79 -9.99
N LEU A 122 -19.84 -11.18 -10.69
CA LEU A 122 -19.11 -10.30 -11.61
C LEU A 122 -20.00 -9.85 -12.80
N ARG A 123 -20.84 -10.74 -13.35
CA ARG A 123 -21.80 -10.42 -14.41
C ARG A 123 -22.85 -9.37 -13.98
N LYS A 124 -23.10 -9.22 -12.67
CA LYS A 124 -23.97 -8.17 -12.11
C LYS A 124 -23.33 -6.78 -12.11
N GLY A 125 -22.11 -6.64 -12.61
CA GLY A 125 -21.41 -5.36 -12.75
C GLY A 125 -20.41 -5.05 -11.63
N HIS A 126 -20.06 -6.03 -10.80
CA HIS A 126 -18.98 -5.86 -9.83
C HIS A 126 -17.62 -6.07 -10.49
N ASP A 127 -16.65 -5.25 -10.12
CA ASP A 127 -15.26 -5.38 -10.61
C ASP A 127 -14.49 -6.47 -9.87
N VAL A 128 -14.77 -6.64 -8.57
CA VAL A 128 -14.07 -7.57 -7.66
C VAL A 128 -15.09 -8.25 -6.75
N VAL A 129 -14.99 -9.57 -6.64
CA VAL A 129 -15.75 -10.40 -5.71
C VAL A 129 -14.76 -11.11 -4.78
N MET A 130 -14.84 -10.84 -3.49
CA MET A 130 -14.02 -11.48 -2.47
C MET A 130 -14.78 -12.64 -1.83
N GLY A 131 -14.11 -13.77 -1.62
CA GLY A 131 -14.64 -14.75 -0.69
C GLY A 131 -14.55 -14.21 0.74
N ASN A 132 -15.57 -14.43 1.56
CA ASN A 132 -15.55 -14.07 2.97
C ASN A 132 -15.78 -15.31 3.83
N ARG A 133 -14.72 -15.77 4.49
CA ARG A 133 -14.70 -16.94 5.38
C ARG A 133 -15.43 -16.68 6.69
N PHE A 134 -15.43 -15.42 7.16
CA PHE A 134 -16.07 -15.03 8.42
C PHE A 134 -17.59 -14.87 8.29
N ARG A 135 -18.10 -14.61 7.07
CA ARG A 135 -19.53 -14.61 6.74
C ARG A 135 -20.04 -15.99 6.31
N GLY A 136 -19.13 -16.88 5.91
CA GLY A 136 -19.41 -18.26 5.61
C GLY A 136 -19.09 -19.18 6.79
N GLU A 137 -18.39 -20.27 6.54
CA GLU A 137 -18.03 -21.26 7.55
C GLU A 137 -16.50 -21.51 7.56
N ILE A 138 -15.91 -21.53 8.75
CA ILE A 138 -14.53 -21.98 8.94
C ILE A 138 -14.59 -23.32 9.64
N LYS A 139 -14.30 -24.41 8.91
CA LYS A 139 -14.33 -25.77 9.44
C LYS A 139 -13.28 -25.96 10.55
N PRO A 140 -13.51 -26.90 11.47
CA PRO A 140 -12.54 -27.23 12.53
C PRO A 140 -11.14 -27.47 11.96
N ARG A 141 -10.10 -26.90 12.56
CA ARG A 141 -8.68 -27.00 12.15
C ARG A 141 -8.32 -26.31 10.81
N ALA A 142 -9.25 -25.68 10.12
CA ALA A 142 -8.98 -24.97 8.86
C ALA A 142 -8.22 -23.65 9.06
N MET A 143 -8.28 -23.05 10.23
CA MET A 143 -7.59 -21.80 10.54
C MET A 143 -7.12 -21.79 12.00
N PRO A 144 -5.84 -21.43 12.27
CA PRO A 144 -5.35 -21.22 13.63
C PRO A 144 -6.14 -20.14 14.36
N TRP A 145 -6.35 -20.30 15.68
CA TRP A 145 -7.17 -19.37 16.48
C TRP A 145 -6.69 -17.90 16.41
N HIS A 146 -5.36 -17.70 16.43
CA HIS A 146 -4.77 -16.37 16.39
C HIS A 146 -4.96 -15.68 15.02
N HIS A 147 -5.05 -16.44 13.91
CA HIS A 147 -5.45 -15.90 12.61
C HIS A 147 -6.94 -15.58 12.57
N LYS A 148 -7.78 -16.44 13.17
CA LYS A 148 -9.23 -16.28 13.17
C LYS A 148 -9.69 -15.06 13.95
N TYR A 149 -9.14 -14.83 15.14
CA TYR A 149 -9.65 -13.83 16.06
C TYR A 149 -8.81 -12.55 16.17
N VAL A 150 -7.54 -12.58 15.79
CA VAL A 150 -6.62 -11.45 15.95
C VAL A 150 -6.03 -11.02 14.61
N GLY A 151 -5.31 -11.89 13.91
CA GLY A 151 -4.51 -11.53 12.75
C GLY A 151 -5.37 -11.02 11.58
N ASN A 152 -6.25 -11.86 11.05
CA ASN A 152 -7.07 -11.48 9.90
C ASN A 152 -8.05 -10.35 10.20
N PRO A 153 -8.82 -10.36 11.33
CA PRO A 153 -9.68 -9.22 11.66
C PRO A 153 -8.91 -7.93 11.89
N GLY A 154 -7.77 -7.98 12.61
CA GLY A 154 -6.94 -6.81 12.88
C GLY A 154 -6.36 -6.19 11.61
N LEU A 155 -5.76 -7.00 10.74
CA LEU A 155 -5.21 -6.52 9.47
C LEU A 155 -6.31 -6.02 8.52
N THR A 156 -7.47 -6.67 8.50
CA THR A 156 -8.63 -6.21 7.72
C THR A 156 -9.16 -4.86 8.24
N ALA A 157 -9.25 -4.70 9.56
CA ALA A 157 -9.65 -3.42 10.16
C ALA A 157 -8.69 -2.29 9.81
N LEU A 158 -7.37 -2.53 9.89
CA LEU A 158 -6.35 -1.55 9.49
C LEU A 158 -6.43 -1.23 7.99
N LEU A 159 -6.63 -2.22 7.13
CA LEU A 159 -6.81 -2.00 5.70
C LEU A 159 -8.04 -1.12 5.41
N ASN A 160 -9.16 -1.41 6.06
CA ASN A 160 -10.37 -0.59 5.95
C ASN A 160 -10.16 0.84 6.48
N LEU A 161 -9.44 0.98 7.61
CA LEU A 161 -9.12 2.29 8.18
C LEU A 161 -8.25 3.14 7.22
N PHE A 162 -7.26 2.52 6.58
CA PHE A 162 -6.31 3.24 5.74
C PHE A 162 -6.86 3.52 4.33
N PHE A 163 -7.63 2.58 3.75
CA PHE A 163 -8.00 2.61 2.34
C PHE A 163 -9.51 2.63 2.08
N HIS A 164 -10.34 2.52 3.12
CA HIS A 164 -11.81 2.55 3.02
C HIS A 164 -12.38 1.48 2.08
N ALA A 165 -11.76 0.28 2.06
CA ALA A 165 -12.15 -0.80 1.15
C ALA A 165 -13.51 -1.45 1.45
N GLY A 166 -14.01 -1.35 2.70
CA GLY A 166 -15.33 -1.82 3.09
C GLY A 166 -15.50 -3.35 3.08
N ILE A 167 -14.40 -4.11 3.27
CA ILE A 167 -14.37 -5.58 3.19
C ILE A 167 -14.25 -6.22 4.57
N GLY A 168 -14.80 -7.44 4.71
CA GLY A 168 -14.76 -8.21 5.96
C GLY A 168 -13.64 -9.25 6.04
N ASP A 169 -13.06 -9.67 4.90
CA ASP A 169 -11.97 -10.67 4.85
C ASP A 169 -10.94 -10.33 3.77
N SER A 170 -9.98 -9.46 4.10
CA SER A 170 -8.94 -9.00 3.17
C SER A 170 -7.91 -10.06 2.79
N HIS A 171 -7.81 -11.15 3.55
CA HIS A 171 -6.80 -12.19 3.37
C HIS A 171 -7.38 -13.51 2.83
N CYS A 172 -8.62 -13.50 2.36
CA CYS A 172 -9.18 -14.64 1.65
C CYS A 172 -8.41 -14.87 0.34
N GLY A 173 -7.95 -16.09 0.09
CA GLY A 173 -7.24 -16.46 -1.15
C GLY A 173 -8.19 -16.59 -2.34
N MET A 174 -9.46 -16.95 -2.12
CA MET A 174 -10.42 -17.08 -3.21
C MET A 174 -11.05 -15.75 -3.60
N ARG A 175 -10.77 -15.30 -4.83
CA ARG A 175 -11.20 -14.00 -5.37
C ARG A 175 -11.59 -14.13 -6.83
N GLY A 176 -12.65 -13.42 -7.21
CA GLY A 176 -13.02 -13.22 -8.60
C GLY A 176 -12.87 -11.77 -9.00
N PHE A 177 -12.46 -11.48 -10.24
CA PHE A 177 -12.33 -10.12 -10.73
C PHE A 177 -12.40 -10.06 -12.27
N THR A 178 -12.73 -8.88 -12.79
CA THR A 178 -12.70 -8.64 -14.23
C THR A 178 -11.25 -8.42 -14.70
N ARG A 179 -10.92 -8.87 -15.89
CA ARG A 179 -9.62 -8.60 -16.52
C ARG A 179 -9.37 -7.10 -16.61
N ALA A 180 -10.39 -6.33 -16.94
CA ALA A 180 -10.30 -4.88 -17.09
C ALA A 180 -9.81 -4.17 -15.80
N ILE A 181 -10.34 -4.56 -14.62
CA ILE A 181 -9.86 -3.97 -13.37
C ILE A 181 -8.45 -4.44 -13.03
N TYR A 182 -8.13 -5.71 -13.29
CA TYR A 182 -6.79 -6.26 -13.04
C TYR A 182 -5.70 -5.51 -13.83
N GLU A 183 -5.92 -5.27 -15.12
CA GLU A 183 -5.00 -4.52 -15.98
C GLU A 183 -4.80 -3.08 -15.46
N ARG A 184 -5.88 -2.45 -14.99
CA ARG A 184 -5.82 -1.12 -14.39
C ARG A 184 -5.07 -1.08 -13.07
N MET A 185 -5.11 -2.15 -12.27
CA MET A 185 -4.44 -2.22 -10.96
C MET A 185 -2.92 -2.19 -11.08
N ASP A 186 -2.31 -2.69 -12.17
CA ASP A 186 -0.85 -2.75 -12.37
C ASP A 186 -0.14 -3.33 -11.14
N LEU A 187 -0.50 -4.57 -10.75
CA LEU A 187 0.04 -5.24 -9.58
C LEU A 187 1.52 -5.62 -9.80
N ARG A 188 2.37 -5.37 -8.81
CA ARG A 188 3.83 -5.55 -8.93
C ARG A 188 4.41 -6.49 -7.89
N SER A 189 3.73 -6.72 -6.78
CA SER A 189 4.21 -7.57 -5.69
C SER A 189 4.41 -9.00 -6.15
N THR A 190 5.53 -9.58 -5.72
CA THR A 190 5.91 -10.96 -6.05
C THR A 190 5.67 -11.95 -4.91
N GLY A 191 5.53 -11.47 -3.68
CA GLY A 191 5.32 -12.26 -2.47
C GLY A 191 3.88 -12.31 -1.99
N MET A 192 3.69 -12.64 -0.71
CA MET A 192 2.37 -12.73 -0.06
C MET A 192 1.67 -11.37 0.04
N GLU A 193 2.41 -10.27 -0.01
CA GLU A 193 1.90 -8.90 -0.04
C GLU A 193 1.00 -8.61 -1.25
N PHE A 194 1.03 -9.45 -2.29
CA PHE A 194 0.09 -9.41 -3.42
C PHE A 194 -1.36 -9.35 -2.96
N ALA A 195 -1.70 -10.10 -1.90
CA ALA A 195 -3.06 -10.12 -1.36
C ALA A 195 -3.52 -8.74 -0.86
N SER A 196 -2.63 -8.00 -0.20
CA SER A 196 -2.90 -6.63 0.28
C SER A 196 -2.83 -5.61 -0.85
N GLU A 197 -1.83 -5.72 -1.74
CA GLU A 197 -1.71 -4.83 -2.91
C GLU A 197 -2.97 -4.85 -3.76
N PHE A 198 -3.50 -6.03 -4.02
CA PHE A 198 -4.71 -6.23 -4.80
C PHE A 198 -5.89 -5.38 -4.26
N ILE A 199 -6.19 -5.51 -2.97
CA ILE A 199 -7.30 -4.78 -2.37
C ILE A 199 -7.04 -3.28 -2.29
N ILE A 200 -5.82 -2.88 -1.91
CA ILE A 200 -5.43 -1.48 -1.83
C ILE A 200 -5.62 -0.80 -3.19
N LYS A 201 -5.11 -1.39 -4.26
CA LYS A 201 -5.22 -0.80 -5.60
C LYS A 201 -6.65 -0.84 -6.15
N ALA A 202 -7.41 -1.92 -5.87
CA ALA A 202 -8.83 -1.96 -6.22
C ALA A 202 -9.61 -0.82 -5.54
N ALA A 203 -9.42 -0.62 -4.23
CA ALA A 203 -10.05 0.46 -3.47
C ALA A 203 -9.61 1.86 -3.98
N GLN A 204 -8.33 2.06 -4.26
CA GLN A 204 -7.81 3.31 -4.80
C GLN A 204 -8.35 3.65 -6.20
N LEU A 205 -8.67 2.64 -7.01
CA LEU A 205 -9.30 2.81 -8.31
C LEU A 205 -10.81 3.03 -8.23
N GLY A 206 -11.41 2.96 -7.03
CA GLY A 206 -12.85 3.03 -6.84
C GLY A 206 -13.60 1.84 -7.44
N ALA A 207 -12.95 0.66 -7.49
CA ALA A 207 -13.55 -0.55 -8.00
C ALA A 207 -14.79 -0.96 -7.18
N SER A 208 -15.81 -1.49 -7.85
CA SER A 208 -16.97 -2.08 -7.18
C SER A 208 -16.58 -3.42 -6.56
N ILE A 209 -16.29 -3.41 -5.25
CA ILE A 209 -15.90 -4.60 -4.48
C ILE A 209 -17.10 -5.14 -3.73
N THR A 210 -17.35 -6.43 -3.84
CA THR A 210 -18.39 -7.13 -3.06
C THR A 210 -17.83 -8.42 -2.45
N GLU A 211 -18.56 -9.00 -1.50
CA GLU A 211 -18.16 -10.24 -0.83
C GLU A 211 -19.26 -11.30 -0.92
N ILE A 212 -18.85 -12.54 -1.10
CA ILE A 212 -19.73 -13.70 -0.99
C ILE A 212 -19.25 -14.61 0.15
N PRO A 213 -20.16 -15.17 0.95
CA PRO A 213 -19.80 -16.13 1.99
C PRO A 213 -19.28 -17.42 1.35
N ILE A 214 -18.11 -17.91 1.82
CA ILE A 214 -17.51 -19.16 1.40
C ILE A 214 -17.11 -20.02 2.59
N THR A 215 -16.97 -21.33 2.38
CA THR A 215 -16.48 -22.26 3.41
C THR A 215 -14.96 -22.43 3.26
N LEU A 216 -14.23 -22.33 4.38
CA LEU A 216 -12.82 -22.69 4.45
C LEU A 216 -12.70 -24.11 5.03
N TRP A 217 -12.06 -24.98 4.28
CA TRP A 217 -11.77 -26.38 4.64
C TRP A 217 -10.34 -26.53 5.17
N PRO A 218 -10.06 -27.57 5.98
CA PRO A 218 -8.68 -27.97 6.28
C PRO A 218 -7.92 -28.30 5.00
N ASP A 219 -6.69 -27.82 4.87
CA ASP A 219 -5.85 -28.12 3.71
C ASP A 219 -5.52 -29.62 3.62
N LYS A 220 -5.31 -30.10 2.40
CA LYS A 220 -4.99 -31.50 2.09
C LYS A 220 -3.54 -31.72 1.63
N ARG A 221 -2.68 -30.72 1.79
CA ARG A 221 -1.30 -30.77 1.30
C ARG A 221 -0.39 -31.77 2.01
N GLY A 222 -0.76 -32.24 3.21
CA GLY A 222 0.02 -33.24 3.98
C GLY A 222 1.36 -32.75 4.52
N ARG A 223 1.61 -31.44 4.50
CA ARG A 223 2.82 -30.78 5.00
C ARG A 223 2.50 -29.47 5.72
N PRO A 224 3.39 -28.93 6.57
CA PRO A 224 3.17 -27.64 7.20
C PRO A 224 3.00 -26.51 6.17
N PRO A 225 2.14 -25.53 6.43
CA PRO A 225 1.95 -24.39 5.54
C PRO A 225 3.23 -23.57 5.43
N HIS A 226 3.49 -23.01 4.25
CA HIS A 226 4.62 -22.10 4.03
C HIS A 226 4.48 -20.78 4.79
N LEU A 227 3.29 -20.47 5.28
CA LEU A 227 2.94 -19.21 5.93
C LEU A 227 3.53 -19.14 7.34
N GLN A 228 4.33 -18.08 7.59
CA GLN A 228 4.90 -17.76 8.90
C GLN A 228 4.11 -16.59 9.51
N SER A 229 3.19 -16.87 10.43
CA SER A 229 2.18 -15.94 10.94
C SER A 229 2.69 -14.55 11.29
N PHE A 230 3.73 -14.43 12.13
CA PHE A 230 4.26 -13.13 12.55
C PHE A 230 5.04 -12.41 11.43
N ARG A 231 5.86 -13.14 10.69
CA ARG A 231 6.66 -12.59 9.59
C ARG A 231 5.78 -12.07 8.46
N ASP A 232 4.76 -12.84 8.09
CA ASP A 232 3.86 -12.47 7.00
C ASP A 232 2.87 -11.41 7.46
N GLY A 233 2.37 -11.47 8.70
CA GLY A 233 1.57 -10.40 9.30
C GLY A 233 2.32 -9.06 9.34
N TRP A 234 3.60 -9.07 9.73
CA TRP A 234 4.45 -7.88 9.68
C TRP A 234 4.67 -7.38 8.23
N ARG A 235 4.85 -8.29 7.26
CA ARG A 235 4.96 -7.92 5.84
C ARG A 235 3.72 -7.21 5.34
N HIS A 236 2.52 -7.73 5.66
CA HIS A 236 1.26 -7.09 5.29
C HIS A 236 1.10 -5.72 5.94
N LEU A 237 1.35 -5.61 7.26
CA LEU A 237 1.27 -4.34 7.96
C LEU A 237 2.26 -3.30 7.40
N ARG A 238 3.52 -3.70 7.23
CA ARG A 238 4.56 -2.84 6.63
C ARG A 238 4.14 -2.36 5.24
N PHE A 239 3.61 -3.26 4.41
CA PHE A 239 3.15 -2.94 3.08
C PHE A 239 2.00 -1.91 3.12
N MET A 240 0.98 -2.14 3.95
CA MET A 240 -0.12 -1.20 4.13
C MET A 240 0.35 0.19 4.58
N LEU A 241 1.29 0.26 5.53
CA LEU A 241 1.83 1.53 6.01
C LEU A 241 2.59 2.29 4.92
N LEU A 242 3.35 1.57 4.06
CA LEU A 242 4.06 2.19 2.94
C LEU A 242 3.10 2.79 1.90
N TYR A 243 1.93 2.18 1.71
CA TYR A 243 0.87 2.70 0.83
C TYR A 243 -0.05 3.74 1.50
N ALA A 244 0.11 3.96 2.82
CA ALA A 244 -0.69 4.90 3.59
C ALA A 244 0.17 6.00 4.25
N PRO A 245 0.89 6.85 3.49
CA PRO A 245 1.78 7.87 4.03
C PRO A 245 1.06 8.90 4.91
N ASN A 246 -0.26 9.06 4.75
CA ASN A 246 -1.07 9.91 5.62
C ASN A 246 -1.06 9.42 7.08
N TRP A 247 -1.21 8.12 7.27
CA TRP A 247 -1.26 7.50 8.58
C TRP A 247 0.13 7.32 9.20
N LEU A 248 1.13 7.00 8.36
CA LEU A 248 2.49 6.76 8.84
C LEU A 248 3.23 8.05 9.19
N PHE A 249 3.02 9.12 8.42
CA PHE A 249 3.80 10.35 8.55
C PHE A 249 2.93 11.58 8.87
N LEU A 250 1.86 11.84 8.09
CA LEU A 250 1.17 13.13 8.22
C LEU A 250 0.42 13.26 9.54
N LEU A 251 -0.27 12.22 10.00
CA LEU A 251 -0.99 12.26 11.27
C LEU A 251 -0.05 12.41 12.46
N PRO A 252 0.96 11.53 12.68
CA PRO A 252 1.89 11.68 13.80
C PRO A 252 2.72 12.97 13.68
N GLY A 253 3.17 13.34 12.48
CA GLY A 253 3.90 14.59 12.28
C GLY A 253 3.09 15.82 12.66
N ALA A 254 1.80 15.87 12.28
CA ALA A 254 0.90 16.96 12.68
C ALA A 254 0.63 16.96 14.20
N ALA A 255 0.51 15.78 14.82
CA ALA A 255 0.32 15.66 16.27
C ALA A 255 1.56 16.18 17.04
N PHE A 256 2.76 15.77 16.62
CA PHE A 256 4.01 16.29 17.21
C PHE A 256 4.15 17.80 17.01
N LEU A 257 3.87 18.30 15.81
CA LEU A 257 3.93 19.74 15.50
C LEU A 257 2.94 20.53 16.37
N ALA A 258 1.70 20.10 16.45
CA ALA A 258 0.67 20.77 17.24
C ALA A 258 0.99 20.76 18.74
N ALA A 259 1.39 19.59 19.28
CA ALA A 259 1.79 19.47 20.69
C ALA A 259 3.03 20.32 21.01
N GLY A 260 4.01 20.30 20.11
CA GLY A 260 5.24 21.07 20.25
C GLY A 260 4.98 22.58 20.26
N LEU A 261 4.27 23.08 19.23
CA LEU A 261 3.91 24.49 19.15
C LEU A 261 3.07 24.92 20.36
N PHE A 262 2.09 24.09 20.76
CA PHE A 262 1.29 24.38 21.96
C PHE A 262 2.18 24.57 23.19
N LEU A 263 3.10 23.66 23.48
CA LEU A 263 4.00 23.77 24.64
C LEU A 263 4.90 24.99 24.55
N VAL A 264 5.49 25.26 23.38
CA VAL A 264 6.37 26.41 23.18
C VAL A 264 5.62 27.73 23.42
N PHE A 265 4.49 27.95 22.76
CA PHE A 265 3.73 29.19 22.92
C PHE A 265 3.11 29.35 24.31
N TRP A 266 2.70 28.24 24.93
CA TRP A 266 2.12 28.26 26.28
C TRP A 266 3.16 28.63 27.35
N LEU A 267 4.42 28.20 27.17
CA LEU A 267 5.50 28.41 28.14
C LEU A 267 6.39 29.63 27.82
N LEU A 268 6.24 30.22 26.63
CA LEU A 268 7.01 31.39 26.23
C LEU A 268 6.91 32.57 27.20
N PRO A 269 5.68 32.92 27.73
CA PRO A 269 5.56 34.02 28.66
C PRO A 269 6.14 33.77 30.06
N GLY A 270 6.29 32.51 30.45
CA GLY A 270 6.80 32.14 31.78
C GLY A 270 6.44 30.73 32.24
N PRO A 271 6.91 30.29 33.41
CA PRO A 271 6.57 29.00 33.97
C PRO A 271 5.08 28.90 34.26
N ARG A 272 4.53 27.69 34.15
CA ARG A 272 3.11 27.38 34.41
C ARG A 272 2.99 26.36 35.51
N GLN A 273 2.33 26.75 36.59
CA GLN A 273 2.00 25.85 37.69
C GLN A 273 0.70 25.11 37.39
N ILE A 274 0.75 23.77 37.29
CA ILE A 274 -0.41 22.91 37.05
C ILE A 274 -1.03 22.47 38.38
N SER A 275 -0.16 22.20 39.37
CA SER A 275 -0.59 21.85 40.72
C SER A 275 0.40 22.39 41.74
N SER A 276 0.07 22.28 43.05
CA SER A 276 0.98 22.71 44.12
C SER A 276 2.36 22.05 44.10
N ARG A 277 2.52 20.92 43.37
CA ARG A 277 3.78 20.16 43.27
C ARG A 277 4.39 20.14 41.87
N VAL A 278 3.69 20.61 40.84
CA VAL A 278 4.12 20.47 39.43
C VAL A 278 4.11 21.85 38.77
N THR A 279 5.32 22.31 38.42
CA THR A 279 5.53 23.54 37.64
C THR A 279 6.23 23.15 36.33
N LEU A 280 5.62 23.48 35.20
CA LEU A 280 6.23 23.35 33.88
C LEU A 280 7.01 24.61 33.53
N ASP A 281 8.23 24.42 33.08
CA ASP A 281 9.16 25.50 32.79
C ASP A 281 10.03 25.19 31.56
N VAL A 282 11.20 25.78 31.46
CA VAL A 282 12.18 25.70 30.37
C VAL A 282 12.39 24.25 29.89
N HIS A 283 12.53 23.27 30.81
CA HIS A 283 12.70 21.87 30.42
C HIS A 283 11.53 21.36 29.56
N THR A 284 10.30 21.69 29.92
CA THR A 284 9.11 21.33 29.15
C THR A 284 9.06 22.08 27.82
N MET A 285 9.52 23.35 27.81
CA MET A 285 9.62 24.13 26.56
C MET A 285 10.65 23.55 25.59
N ILE A 286 11.76 22.98 26.08
CA ILE A 286 12.74 22.25 25.26
C ILE A 286 12.08 21.04 24.58
N PHE A 287 11.29 20.23 25.30
CA PHE A 287 10.52 19.14 24.70
C PHE A 287 9.52 19.67 23.66
N GLY A 288 8.86 20.81 23.93
CA GLY A 288 7.99 21.46 22.96
C GLY A 288 8.73 21.81 21.66
N MET A 289 9.95 22.38 21.78
CA MET A 289 10.79 22.69 20.62
C MET A 289 11.18 21.41 19.86
N ILE A 290 11.63 20.36 20.57
CA ILE A 290 11.98 19.07 19.96
C ILE A 290 10.78 18.48 19.22
N PHE A 291 9.59 18.47 19.83
CA PHE A 291 8.39 17.97 19.18
C PHE A 291 8.01 18.78 17.94
N THR A 292 8.17 20.11 17.98
CA THR A 292 7.94 20.97 16.82
C THR A 292 8.90 20.61 15.67
N LEU A 293 10.20 20.49 15.94
CA LEU A 293 11.21 20.14 14.95
C LEU A 293 10.98 18.73 14.37
N LEU A 294 10.69 17.75 15.23
CA LEU A 294 10.34 16.38 14.79
C LEU A 294 9.06 16.38 13.97
N GLY A 295 8.05 17.15 14.36
CA GLY A 295 6.80 17.28 13.61
C GLY A 295 7.04 17.80 12.19
N VAL A 296 7.82 18.87 12.03
CA VAL A 296 8.19 19.41 10.71
C VAL A 296 8.99 18.38 9.90
N GLN A 297 9.94 17.70 10.53
CA GLN A 297 10.75 16.68 9.87
C GLN A 297 9.91 15.50 9.36
N ILE A 298 9.02 14.96 10.20
CA ILE A 298 8.13 13.84 9.85
C ILE A 298 7.16 14.26 8.74
N LEU A 299 6.59 15.48 8.79
CA LEU A 299 5.73 16.01 7.74
C LEU A 299 6.48 16.17 6.42
N SER A 300 7.73 16.62 6.44
CA SER A 300 8.58 16.73 5.24
C SER A 300 8.81 15.37 4.61
N ILE A 301 9.19 14.35 5.41
CA ILE A 301 9.35 12.97 4.94
C ILE A 301 8.03 12.44 4.37
N GLY A 302 6.91 12.70 5.03
CA GLY A 302 5.59 12.31 4.55
C GLY A 302 5.23 12.94 3.20
N MET A 303 5.60 14.19 3.00
CA MET A 303 5.42 14.88 1.71
C MET A 303 6.30 14.24 0.63
N PHE A 304 7.57 13.93 0.93
CA PHE A 304 8.47 13.23 0.00
C PHE A 304 7.93 11.86 -0.38
N ALA A 305 7.46 11.08 0.60
CA ALA A 305 6.85 9.78 0.37
C ALA A 305 5.61 9.87 -0.53
N LYS A 306 4.77 10.90 -0.35
CA LYS A 306 3.60 11.14 -1.20
C LYS A 306 3.98 11.49 -2.64
N VAL A 307 4.95 12.38 -2.83
CA VAL A 307 5.40 12.76 -4.18
C VAL A 307 6.02 11.56 -4.88
N PHE A 308 6.85 10.80 -4.18
CA PHE A 308 7.42 9.57 -4.70
C PHE A 308 6.34 8.54 -5.08
N SER A 309 5.37 8.31 -4.20
CA SER A 309 4.24 7.39 -4.44
C SER A 309 3.43 7.79 -5.69
N TYR A 310 3.22 9.09 -5.89
CA TYR A 310 2.56 9.62 -7.08
C TYR A 310 3.42 9.43 -8.34
N ALA A 311 4.70 9.75 -8.28
CA ALA A 311 5.63 9.59 -9.40
C ALA A 311 5.76 8.13 -9.86
N GLU A 312 5.76 7.18 -8.93
CA GLU A 312 5.80 5.73 -9.19
C GLU A 312 4.43 5.11 -9.52
N ARG A 313 3.37 5.91 -9.62
CA ARG A 313 1.99 5.46 -9.87
C ARG A 313 1.45 4.47 -8.83
N PHE A 314 2.01 4.48 -7.62
CA PHE A 314 1.47 3.68 -6.51
C PHE A 314 0.13 4.20 -6.01
N ASP A 315 -0.11 5.50 -6.09
CA ASP A 315 -1.37 6.15 -5.70
C ASP A 315 -1.90 6.96 -6.90
N ARG A 316 -3.00 6.51 -7.48
CA ARG A 316 -3.65 7.19 -8.63
C ARG A 316 -4.77 8.15 -8.22
N ASN A 317 -5.25 8.08 -6.98
CA ASN A 317 -6.43 8.83 -6.53
C ASN A 317 -6.07 10.09 -5.74
N THR A 318 -5.32 11.01 -6.35
CA THR A 318 -4.75 12.16 -5.64
C THR A 318 -5.20 13.50 -6.17
N VAL A 319 -6.52 13.73 -6.24
CA VAL A 319 -7.05 15.09 -6.46
C VAL A 319 -6.54 16.06 -5.39
N SER A 320 -6.43 15.60 -4.14
CA SER A 320 -5.85 16.38 -3.03
C SER A 320 -4.36 16.65 -3.22
N LEU A 321 -3.58 15.65 -3.66
CA LEU A 321 -2.14 15.81 -3.87
C LEU A 321 -1.85 16.73 -5.06
N LYS A 322 -2.59 16.60 -6.17
CA LYS A 322 -2.48 17.53 -7.30
C LYS A 322 -2.72 18.98 -6.87
N ARG A 323 -3.73 19.25 -5.99
CA ARG A 323 -3.96 20.59 -5.43
C ARG A 323 -2.82 21.07 -4.54
N VAL A 324 -2.26 20.20 -3.70
CA VAL A 324 -1.13 20.55 -2.82
C VAL A 324 0.13 20.80 -3.66
N LEU A 325 0.47 19.92 -4.59
CA LEU A 325 1.63 20.07 -5.47
C LEU A 325 1.54 21.31 -6.36
N LYS A 326 0.33 21.64 -6.83
CA LYS A 326 0.11 22.89 -7.61
C LYS A 326 0.35 24.15 -6.78
N ARG A 327 0.22 24.09 -5.44
CA ARG A 327 0.45 25.23 -4.51
C ARG A 327 1.86 25.27 -3.93
N VAL A 328 2.54 24.11 -3.80
CA VAL A 328 3.90 24.01 -3.25
C VAL A 328 4.90 24.09 -4.40
N LYS A 329 5.06 25.29 -4.96
CA LYS A 329 6.15 25.59 -5.89
C LYS A 329 7.47 25.74 -5.10
N LEU A 330 8.60 25.44 -5.74
CA LEU A 330 9.94 25.59 -5.14
C LEU A 330 10.11 27.00 -4.57
N GLU A 331 9.73 28.02 -5.36
CA GLU A 331 9.86 29.44 -4.99
C GLU A 331 9.07 29.79 -3.72
N THR A 332 7.86 29.22 -3.59
CA THR A 332 7.03 29.43 -2.38
C THR A 332 7.68 28.79 -1.15
N GLY A 333 8.18 27.56 -1.30
CA GLY A 333 8.89 26.86 -0.21
C GLY A 333 10.15 27.58 0.20
N LEU A 334 10.95 28.05 -0.77
CA LEU A 334 12.15 28.85 -0.50
C LEU A 334 11.81 30.18 0.18
N LEU A 335 10.80 30.90 -0.31
CA LEU A 335 10.37 32.14 0.30
C LEU A 335 9.98 31.95 1.76
N VAL A 336 9.15 30.93 2.06
CA VAL A 336 8.75 30.62 3.43
C VAL A 336 9.95 30.22 4.29
N GLY A 337 10.78 29.30 3.78
CA GLY A 337 11.95 28.80 4.53
C GLY A 337 12.96 29.90 4.84
N VAL A 338 13.34 30.69 3.84
CA VAL A 338 14.27 31.81 4.02
C VAL A 338 13.68 32.89 4.93
N THR A 339 12.38 33.20 4.80
CA THR A 339 11.73 34.18 5.70
C THR A 339 11.79 33.71 7.15
N LEU A 340 11.41 32.45 7.44
CA LEU A 340 11.47 31.90 8.80
C LEU A 340 12.91 31.87 9.34
N PHE A 341 13.88 31.53 8.50
CA PHE A 341 15.29 31.58 8.85
C PHE A 341 15.71 32.99 9.25
N LEU A 342 15.40 33.98 8.42
CA LEU A 342 15.78 35.38 8.69
C LEU A 342 15.10 35.93 9.94
N VAL A 343 13.83 35.61 10.17
CA VAL A 343 13.08 36.00 11.38
C VAL A 343 13.73 35.35 12.62
N GLY A 344 14.01 34.05 12.57
CA GLY A 344 14.69 33.34 13.65
C GLY A 344 16.09 33.89 13.91
N PHE A 345 16.87 34.15 12.86
CA PHE A 345 18.21 34.75 12.93
C PHE A 345 18.17 36.14 13.55
N ALA A 346 17.27 37.02 13.11
CA ALA A 346 17.11 38.37 13.65
C ALA A 346 16.74 38.34 15.14
N GLY A 347 15.85 37.39 15.54
CA GLY A 347 15.47 37.19 16.94
C GLY A 347 16.67 36.72 17.80
N CYS A 348 17.45 35.76 17.32
CA CYS A 348 18.68 35.33 18.00
C CYS A 348 19.72 36.48 18.09
N ALA A 349 19.93 37.21 17.01
CA ALA A 349 20.82 38.38 16.98
C ALA A 349 20.37 39.44 17.97
N TRP A 350 19.06 39.72 18.07
CA TRP A 350 18.50 40.64 19.04
C TRP A 350 18.79 40.22 20.49
N VAL A 351 18.61 38.94 20.83
CA VAL A 351 18.93 38.44 22.17
C VAL A 351 20.44 38.53 22.45
N THR A 352 21.28 38.22 21.46
CA THR A 352 22.74 38.38 21.58
C THR A 352 23.13 39.84 21.77
N TRP A 353 22.51 40.75 21.03
CA TRP A 353 22.74 42.21 21.19
C TRP A 353 22.41 42.68 22.61
N LYS A 354 21.24 42.27 23.15
CA LYS A 354 20.87 42.59 24.55
C LYS A 354 21.94 42.13 25.54
N TRP A 355 22.50 40.94 25.33
CA TRP A 355 23.56 40.41 26.20
C TRP A 355 24.85 41.22 26.11
N ILE A 356 25.26 41.59 24.91
CA ILE A 356 26.44 42.43 24.70
C ILE A 356 26.22 43.81 25.34
N ALA A 357 25.09 44.46 25.07
CA ALA A 357 24.75 45.77 25.60
C ALA A 357 24.59 45.77 27.13
N GLY A 358 24.26 44.61 27.73
CA GLY A 358 24.22 44.43 29.19
C GLY A 358 25.57 44.12 29.83
N GLY A 359 26.70 44.23 29.09
CA GLY A 359 28.06 44.01 29.63
C GLY A 359 28.44 42.57 29.89
N PHE A 360 27.89 41.60 29.07
CA PHE A 360 28.21 40.16 29.16
C PHE A 360 27.82 39.47 30.48
N GLY A 361 26.86 40.03 31.21
CA GLY A 361 26.32 39.46 32.45
C GLY A 361 25.50 38.16 32.21
N PRO A 362 24.91 37.56 33.28
CA PRO A 362 24.09 36.38 33.15
C PRO A 362 22.87 36.64 32.23
N LEU A 363 22.70 35.81 31.22
CA LEU A 363 21.56 35.90 30.27
C LEU A 363 20.39 35.07 30.77
N HIS A 364 19.31 35.71 31.14
CA HIS A 364 18.09 35.06 31.63
C HIS A 364 17.03 34.82 30.52
N GLU A 365 17.39 34.99 29.25
CA GLU A 365 16.50 34.95 28.08
C GLU A 365 16.41 33.58 27.40
N VAL A 366 16.60 32.49 28.16
CA VAL A 366 16.65 31.12 27.60
C VAL A 366 15.42 30.77 26.78
N ARG A 367 14.21 31.20 27.23
CA ARG A 367 12.97 30.94 26.49
C ARG A 367 12.95 31.64 25.14
N GLN A 368 13.43 32.89 25.07
CA GLN A 368 13.48 33.65 23.81
C GLN A 368 14.52 33.03 22.85
N VAL A 369 15.65 32.60 23.35
CA VAL A 369 16.66 31.88 22.53
C VAL A 369 16.08 30.61 21.95
N LEU A 370 15.42 29.78 22.76
CA LEU A 370 14.76 28.55 22.29
C LEU A 370 13.69 28.84 21.24
N PHE A 371 12.86 29.87 21.45
CA PHE A 371 11.82 30.26 20.51
C PHE A 371 12.39 30.71 19.16
N TRP A 372 13.37 31.62 19.15
CA TRP A 372 13.93 32.13 17.90
C TRP A 372 14.80 31.10 17.17
N SER A 373 15.58 30.29 17.89
CA SER A 373 16.35 29.20 17.31
C SER A 373 15.47 28.15 16.67
N MET A 374 14.31 27.85 17.26
CA MET A 374 13.32 26.93 16.65
C MET A 374 12.91 27.38 15.26
N TRP A 375 12.57 28.68 15.07
CA TRP A 375 12.18 29.23 13.76
C TRP A 375 13.34 29.22 12.77
N LEU A 376 14.55 29.49 13.25
CA LEU A 376 15.76 29.39 12.43
C LEU A 376 15.93 27.96 11.89
N PHE A 377 15.86 26.94 12.74
CA PHE A 377 15.96 25.52 12.33
C PHE A 377 14.84 25.12 11.38
N ILE A 378 13.58 25.50 11.65
CA ILE A 378 12.44 25.23 10.77
C ILE A 378 12.69 25.87 9.40
N GLY A 379 13.18 27.10 9.35
CA GLY A 379 13.50 27.79 8.10
C GLY A 379 14.51 27.03 7.25
N VAL A 380 15.58 26.53 7.87
CA VAL A 380 16.59 25.69 7.21
C VAL A 380 15.95 24.38 6.70
N GLN A 381 15.18 23.69 7.55
CA GLN A 381 14.53 22.44 7.17
C GLN A 381 13.58 22.61 5.98
N ILE A 382 12.73 23.64 5.97
CA ILE A 382 11.79 23.92 4.88
C ILE A 382 12.54 24.27 3.59
N THR A 383 13.61 25.06 3.68
CA THR A 383 14.44 25.43 2.52
C THR A 383 14.98 24.18 1.82
N PHE A 384 15.68 23.31 2.56
CA PHE A 384 16.26 22.10 1.98
C PHE A 384 15.20 21.06 1.58
N ALA A 385 14.11 20.95 2.34
CA ALA A 385 12.98 20.11 1.98
C ALA A 385 12.35 20.54 0.64
N SER A 386 12.27 21.84 0.37
CA SER A 386 11.73 22.37 -0.89
C SER A 386 12.59 22.02 -2.09
N PHE A 387 13.94 22.09 -1.97
CA PHE A 387 14.84 21.62 -3.02
C PHE A 387 14.68 20.14 -3.29
N PHE A 388 14.64 19.31 -2.22
CA PHE A 388 14.49 17.86 -2.36
C PHE A 388 13.15 17.49 -3.00
N LEU A 389 12.07 18.17 -2.62
CA LEU A 389 10.76 17.99 -3.21
C LEU A 389 10.76 18.31 -4.72
N SER A 390 11.42 19.40 -5.10
CA SER A 390 11.57 19.80 -6.50
C SER A 390 12.36 18.77 -7.30
N MET A 391 13.47 18.24 -6.75
CA MET A 391 14.25 17.17 -7.38
C MET A 391 13.42 15.90 -7.65
N LEU A 392 12.58 15.49 -6.69
CA LEU A 392 11.68 14.35 -6.88
C LEU A 392 10.66 14.59 -8.00
N GLY A 393 10.25 15.84 -8.21
CA GLY A 393 9.35 16.23 -9.29
C GLY A 393 10.00 16.23 -10.68
N ILE A 394 11.30 16.54 -10.78
CA ILE A 394 12.04 16.62 -12.05
C ILE A 394 12.36 15.23 -12.62
N SER A 395 12.64 14.24 -11.79
CA SER A 395 13.25 12.96 -12.19
C SER A 395 12.47 12.15 -13.25
N ARG A 396 11.24 12.54 -13.61
CA ARG A 396 10.43 11.85 -14.64
C ARG A 396 9.62 12.76 -15.57
N GLY A 397 10.13 13.94 -15.87
CA GLY A 397 9.48 14.84 -16.85
C GLY A 397 8.18 15.45 -16.38
N THR A 398 7.85 15.33 -15.12
CA THR A 398 6.71 15.99 -14.48
C THR A 398 7.22 17.26 -13.84
N TYR A 399 7.43 18.32 -14.64
CA TYR A 399 7.60 19.65 -14.06
C TYR A 399 6.36 19.96 -13.22
N ILE A 400 6.56 20.21 -11.93
CA ILE A 400 5.48 20.63 -11.00
C ILE A 400 4.90 22.01 -11.38
N GLY A 401 5.28 22.55 -12.53
CA GLY A 401 4.85 23.84 -13.08
C GLY A 401 3.98 23.78 -14.33
N ASP A 402 4.04 22.72 -15.13
CA ASP A 402 3.37 22.65 -16.44
C ASP A 402 2.16 21.69 -16.45
N TYR A 403 1.21 21.87 -15.55
CA TYR A 403 -0.13 21.33 -15.73
C TYR A 403 -1.08 22.43 -16.20
N ASP A 404 -0.84 22.95 -17.39
CA ASP A 404 -1.88 23.57 -18.18
C ASP A 404 -2.31 22.60 -19.29
N LEU A 405 -3.59 22.24 -19.17
CA LEU A 405 -4.55 21.96 -20.24
C LEU A 405 -4.22 20.82 -21.24
N HIS A 406 -4.74 19.62 -20.98
CA HIS A 406 -5.68 19.03 -21.97
C HIS A 406 -6.61 18.04 -21.28
#